data_5f7b6150270bf6883117fc6f5da70dd9
#
_entry.id   5f7b6150270bf6883117fc6f5da70dd9
#
_cell.length_a   1.000
_cell.length_b   1.000
_cell.length_c   1.000
_cell.angle_alpha   90.00
_cell.angle_beta   90.00
_cell.angle_gamma   90.00
#
_symmetry.space_group_name_H-M   'P 1'
#
loop_
_entity.id
_entity.type
_entity.pdbx_description
1 polymer ?
#
loop_
_entity_poly.entity_id
_entity_poly.type
_entity_poly.pdbx_seq_one_letter_code
_entity_poly.pdbx_strand_id
1 'polypeptide(L)'
;MKSLKGTRTEQNLLKSFAGESQARSRYTFFAEVAKKEGYEQIAGVFMETAEQEREHAKRFFNFLEGGDLEITACYPAGKVGTTQENLLAAAMGEKEEWDTLYAEFAEPASEEGFPAIAATFKNIAKVEAEHERRYLKLLSRLTDGDFFHRDGKIWWQCRNCGYIVEAQDAP
;
A
#
# COMPACT_ATOMS: atom_id res chain seq x y z
N MET A 1 -27.03 -0.17 18.68
CA MET A 1 -25.81 0.50 18.17
C MET A 1 -26.24 1.68 17.30
N LYS A 2 -25.48 2.76 17.27
CA LYS A 2 -25.74 3.91 16.38
C LYS A 2 -25.50 3.47 14.93
N SER A 3 -26.41 3.81 14.00
CA SER A 3 -26.25 3.50 12.58
C SER A 3 -25.25 4.44 11.91
N LEU A 4 -24.50 3.90 10.95
CA LEU A 4 -23.59 4.64 10.08
C LEU A 4 -24.31 5.35 8.93
N LYS A 5 -25.54 4.93 8.61
CA LYS A 5 -26.27 5.40 7.42
C LYS A 5 -26.43 6.92 7.38
N GLY A 6 -26.01 7.51 6.27
CA GLY A 6 -26.08 8.95 6.01
C GLY A 6 -25.01 9.78 6.72
N THR A 7 -24.02 9.16 7.37
CA THR A 7 -22.92 9.85 8.05
C THR A 7 -21.73 10.12 7.12
N ARG A 8 -20.87 11.08 7.49
CA ARG A 8 -19.58 11.29 6.83
C ARG A 8 -18.67 10.06 6.98
N THR A 9 -18.78 9.39 8.12
CA THR A 9 -18.02 8.17 8.41
C THR A 9 -18.36 7.05 7.42
N GLU A 10 -19.63 6.86 7.08
CA GLU A 10 -20.05 5.89 6.07
C GLU A 10 -19.42 6.19 4.71
N GLN A 11 -19.47 7.47 4.27
CA GLN A 11 -18.85 7.93 3.03
C GLN A 11 -17.32 7.67 3.03
N ASN A 12 -16.64 7.98 4.13
CA ASN A 12 -15.20 7.82 4.26
C ASN A 12 -14.79 6.34 4.26
N LEU A 13 -15.58 5.47 4.88
CA LEU A 13 -15.35 4.01 4.84
C LEU A 13 -15.43 3.46 3.42
N LEU A 14 -16.44 3.88 2.62
CA LEU A 14 -16.55 3.39 1.24
C LEU A 14 -15.47 3.99 0.34
N LYS A 15 -15.06 5.26 0.56
CA LYS A 15 -13.91 5.86 -0.14
C LYS A 15 -12.63 5.10 0.15
N SER A 16 -12.40 4.74 1.41
CA SER A 16 -11.21 3.97 1.81
C SER A 16 -11.24 2.56 1.22
N PHE A 17 -12.36 1.87 1.29
CA PHE A 17 -12.52 0.57 0.64
C PHE A 17 -12.19 0.63 -0.87
N ALA A 18 -12.66 1.65 -1.57
CA ALA A 18 -12.36 1.85 -2.99
C ALA A 18 -10.88 2.19 -3.23
N GLY A 19 -10.29 3.02 -2.34
CA GLY A 19 -8.88 3.38 -2.34
C GLY A 19 -7.98 2.16 -2.23
N GLU A 20 -8.15 1.37 -1.19
CA GLU A 20 -7.40 0.13 -0.98
C GLU A 20 -7.58 -0.89 -2.12
N SER A 21 -8.81 -1.00 -2.62
CA SER A 21 -9.11 -1.93 -3.72
C SER A 21 -8.39 -1.55 -5.01
N GLN A 22 -8.30 -0.26 -5.35
CA GLN A 22 -7.55 0.19 -6.51
C GLN A 22 -6.04 0.11 -6.28
N ALA A 23 -5.54 0.41 -5.06
CA ALA A 23 -4.12 0.28 -4.71
C ALA A 23 -3.66 -1.18 -4.84
N ARG A 24 -4.42 -2.13 -4.30
CA ARG A 24 -4.22 -3.58 -4.51
C ARG A 24 -4.04 -3.91 -5.99
N SER A 25 -4.96 -3.44 -6.84
CA SER A 25 -4.90 -3.73 -8.29
C SER A 25 -3.67 -3.11 -8.93
N ARG A 26 -3.34 -1.85 -8.63
CA ARG A 26 -2.14 -1.18 -9.16
C ARG A 26 -0.86 -1.89 -8.73
N TYR A 27 -0.75 -2.34 -7.49
CA TYR A 27 0.44 -3.04 -7.00
C TYR A 27 0.64 -4.40 -7.68
N THR A 28 -0.43 -5.11 -8.05
CA THR A 28 -0.28 -6.31 -8.88
C THR A 28 0.30 -5.99 -10.26
N PHE A 29 -0.12 -4.88 -10.89
CA PHE A 29 0.44 -4.44 -12.18
C PHE A 29 1.90 -4.02 -12.05
N PHE A 30 2.26 -3.33 -10.95
CA PHE A 30 3.63 -2.92 -10.66
C PHE A 30 4.54 -4.13 -10.40
N ALA A 31 4.02 -5.16 -9.74
CA ALA A 31 4.73 -6.43 -9.53
C ALA A 31 5.07 -7.13 -10.85
N GLU A 32 4.14 -7.13 -11.83
CA GLU A 32 4.39 -7.71 -13.15
C GLU A 32 5.54 -7.00 -13.88
N VAL A 33 5.60 -5.65 -13.81
CA VAL A 33 6.69 -4.87 -14.40
C VAL A 33 8.01 -5.19 -13.70
N ALA A 34 8.05 -5.13 -12.37
CA ALA A 34 9.24 -5.43 -11.60
C ALA A 34 9.81 -6.82 -11.91
N LYS A 35 8.94 -7.80 -12.06
CA LYS A 35 9.33 -9.16 -12.46
C LYS A 35 9.93 -9.20 -13.87
N LYS A 36 9.33 -8.52 -14.84
CA LYS A 36 9.85 -8.42 -16.23
C LYS A 36 11.20 -7.73 -16.30
N GLU A 37 11.44 -6.75 -15.43
CA GLU A 37 12.71 -6.02 -15.31
C GLU A 37 13.76 -6.77 -14.47
N GLY A 38 13.43 -7.95 -13.90
CA GLY A 38 14.36 -8.79 -13.14
C GLY A 38 14.44 -8.47 -11.64
N TYR A 39 13.57 -7.61 -11.12
CA TYR A 39 13.54 -7.22 -9.72
C TYR A 39 12.57 -8.09 -8.90
N GLU A 40 12.87 -9.38 -8.80
CA GLU A 40 12.01 -10.38 -8.11
C GLU A 40 11.69 -10.02 -6.65
N GLN A 41 12.62 -9.38 -5.93
CA GLN A 41 12.35 -8.91 -4.57
C GLN A 41 11.29 -7.80 -4.56
N ILE A 42 11.39 -6.84 -5.47
CA ILE A 42 10.43 -5.73 -5.59
C ILE A 42 9.06 -6.25 -6.00
N ALA A 43 9.03 -7.17 -6.97
CA ALA A 43 7.79 -7.84 -7.38
C ALA A 43 7.12 -8.54 -6.18
N GLY A 44 7.90 -9.27 -5.38
CA GLY A 44 7.40 -9.92 -4.17
C GLY A 44 6.88 -8.93 -3.13
N VAL A 45 7.53 -7.78 -2.96
CA VAL A 45 7.08 -6.72 -2.03
C VAL A 45 5.77 -6.10 -2.51
N PHE A 46 5.62 -5.78 -3.81
CA PHE A 46 4.36 -5.29 -4.36
C PHE A 46 3.22 -6.28 -4.16
N MET A 47 3.45 -7.58 -4.40
CA MET A 47 2.42 -8.60 -4.20
C MET A 47 2.02 -8.76 -2.73
N GLU A 48 3.01 -8.73 -1.83
CA GLU A 48 2.76 -8.78 -0.39
C GLU A 48 1.91 -7.59 0.07
N THR A 49 2.29 -6.36 -0.35
CA THR A 49 1.51 -5.16 -0.03
C THR A 49 0.11 -5.22 -0.66
N ALA A 50 -0.03 -5.67 -1.90
CA ALA A 50 -1.34 -5.85 -2.53
C ALA A 50 -2.29 -6.76 -1.71
N GLU A 51 -1.78 -7.81 -1.08
CA GLU A 51 -2.59 -8.65 -0.18
C GLU A 51 -2.88 -7.96 1.16
N GLN A 52 -2.00 -7.08 1.64
CA GLN A 52 -2.26 -6.25 2.82
C GLN A 52 -3.34 -5.22 2.54
N GLU A 53 -3.34 -4.54 1.38
CA GLU A 53 -4.40 -3.61 0.97
C GLU A 53 -5.76 -4.32 0.82
N ARG A 54 -5.77 -5.57 0.42
CA ARG A 54 -7.00 -6.37 0.43
C ARG A 54 -7.57 -6.53 1.85
N GLU A 55 -6.73 -6.76 2.85
CA GLU A 55 -7.20 -6.89 4.23
C GLU A 55 -7.62 -5.52 4.81
N HIS A 56 -6.96 -4.41 4.45
CA HIS A 56 -7.40 -3.06 4.79
C HIS A 56 -8.77 -2.76 4.17
N ALA A 57 -8.94 -2.98 2.87
CA ALA A 57 -10.21 -2.86 2.16
C ALA A 57 -11.33 -3.66 2.86
N LYS A 58 -11.07 -4.92 3.18
CA LYS A 58 -12.00 -5.78 3.90
C LYS A 58 -12.33 -5.24 5.29
N ARG A 59 -11.34 -4.66 5.99
CA ARG A 59 -11.56 -4.07 7.30
C ARG A 59 -12.52 -2.88 7.25
N PHE A 60 -12.37 -1.98 6.28
CA PHE A 60 -13.28 -0.85 6.07
C PHE A 60 -14.66 -1.34 5.63
N PHE A 61 -14.72 -2.28 4.69
CA PHE A 61 -15.99 -2.82 4.20
C PHE A 61 -16.83 -3.50 5.29
N ASN A 62 -16.21 -4.17 6.24
CA ASN A 62 -16.89 -4.86 7.33
C ASN A 62 -17.61 -3.93 8.32
N PHE A 63 -17.35 -2.62 8.28
CA PHE A 63 -18.11 -1.66 9.06
C PHE A 63 -19.39 -1.20 8.37
N LEU A 64 -19.49 -1.32 7.05
CA LEU A 64 -20.64 -0.88 6.27
C LEU A 64 -21.88 -1.73 6.57
N GLU A 65 -23.06 -1.08 6.57
CA GLU A 65 -24.32 -1.69 6.97
C GLU A 65 -25.14 -2.21 5.77
N GLY A 66 -24.54 -2.24 4.57
CA GLY A 66 -25.18 -2.75 3.34
C GLY A 66 -26.01 -1.71 2.59
N GLY A 67 -26.42 -2.09 1.38
CA GLY A 67 -27.08 -1.25 0.40
C GLY A 67 -26.07 -0.61 -0.57
N ASP A 68 -26.57 0.28 -1.44
CA ASP A 68 -25.75 1.05 -2.37
C ASP A 68 -25.50 2.45 -1.80
N LEU A 69 -24.27 2.93 -1.93
CA LEU A 69 -23.87 4.26 -1.48
C LEU A 69 -23.09 4.96 -2.58
N GLU A 70 -23.56 6.12 -2.99
CA GLU A 70 -22.87 6.99 -3.94
C GLU A 70 -21.75 7.75 -3.23
N ILE A 71 -20.53 7.71 -3.79
CA ILE A 71 -19.38 8.47 -3.31
C ILE A 71 -18.75 9.27 -4.45
N THR A 72 -18.18 10.42 -4.12
CA THR A 72 -17.27 11.17 -4.99
C THR A 72 -15.88 11.16 -4.37
N ALA A 73 -14.88 10.66 -5.13
CA ALA A 73 -13.50 10.58 -4.68
C ALA A 73 -12.53 10.71 -5.86
N CYS A 74 -11.28 11.08 -5.57
CA CYS A 74 -10.17 11.06 -6.51
C CYS A 74 -9.25 9.89 -6.17
N TYR A 75 -8.79 9.19 -7.20
CA TYR A 75 -7.80 8.12 -7.08
C TYR A 75 -6.71 8.28 -8.13
N PRO A 76 -5.49 7.76 -7.89
CA PRO A 76 -4.41 7.81 -8.87
C PRO A 76 -4.81 7.18 -10.20
N ALA A 77 -4.61 7.93 -11.30
CA ALA A 77 -4.92 7.52 -12.67
C ALA A 77 -3.65 7.53 -13.56
N GLY A 78 -2.48 7.42 -12.94
CA GLY A 78 -1.20 7.37 -13.63
C GLY A 78 -1.00 6.09 -14.44
N LYS A 79 -0.11 6.15 -15.44
CA LYS A 79 0.27 4.97 -16.23
C LYS A 79 1.14 4.04 -15.40
N VAL A 80 1.07 2.75 -15.70
CA VAL A 80 2.08 1.79 -15.25
C VAL A 80 3.39 2.10 -15.99
N GLY A 81 4.43 2.44 -15.24
CA GLY A 81 5.74 2.83 -15.75
C GLY A 81 6.80 1.77 -15.48
N THR A 82 8.07 2.19 -15.43
CA THR A 82 9.20 1.37 -14.97
C THR A 82 9.07 1.01 -13.49
N THR A 83 9.81 0.02 -13.02
CA THR A 83 9.84 -0.33 -11.58
C THR A 83 10.16 0.87 -10.70
N GLN A 84 11.09 1.72 -11.11
CA GLN A 84 11.47 2.93 -10.38
C GLN A 84 10.30 3.93 -10.28
N GLU A 85 9.62 4.19 -11.40
CA GLU A 85 8.45 5.09 -11.45
C GLU A 85 7.29 4.52 -10.64
N ASN A 86 7.07 3.21 -10.69
CA ASN A 86 6.02 2.53 -9.95
C ASN A 86 6.27 2.55 -8.43
N LEU A 87 7.53 2.38 -7.98
CA LEU A 87 7.90 2.52 -6.57
C LEU A 87 7.64 3.93 -6.05
N LEU A 88 7.99 4.94 -6.84
CA LEU A 88 7.72 6.34 -6.48
C LEU A 88 6.20 6.60 -6.41
N ALA A 89 5.44 6.15 -7.41
CA ALA A 89 3.99 6.32 -7.44
C ALA A 89 3.30 5.61 -6.27
N ALA A 90 3.77 4.41 -5.88
CA ALA A 90 3.29 3.70 -4.72
C ALA A 90 3.60 4.48 -3.43
N ALA A 91 4.86 4.87 -3.21
CA ALA A 91 5.28 5.63 -2.02
C ALA A 91 4.49 6.94 -1.85
N MET A 92 4.20 7.65 -2.94
CA MET A 92 3.38 8.87 -2.89
C MET A 92 1.92 8.59 -2.50
N GLY A 93 1.36 7.48 -2.96
CA GLY A 93 0.01 7.05 -2.59
C GLY A 93 -0.08 6.72 -1.10
N GLU A 94 0.82 5.88 -0.60
CA GLU A 94 0.88 5.53 0.83
C GLU A 94 1.04 6.78 1.70
N LYS A 95 1.94 7.71 1.26
CA LYS A 95 2.13 8.98 1.97
C LYS A 95 0.83 9.79 2.08
N GLU A 96 0.07 9.93 1.01
CA GLU A 96 -1.21 10.65 1.03
C GLU A 96 -2.21 10.00 2.00
N GLU A 97 -2.23 8.67 2.06
CA GLU A 97 -3.13 7.93 2.94
C GLU A 97 -2.82 8.15 4.42
N TRP A 98 -1.55 7.99 4.84
CA TRP A 98 -1.21 8.12 6.25
C TRP A 98 -1.05 9.56 6.73
N ASP A 99 -0.52 10.45 5.89
CA ASP A 99 -0.21 11.85 6.24
C ASP A 99 -1.46 12.74 6.22
N THR A 100 -2.43 12.41 5.38
CA THR A 100 -3.61 13.26 5.11
C THR A 100 -4.93 12.50 5.30
N LEU A 101 -5.23 11.52 4.43
CA LEU A 101 -6.58 11.00 4.28
C LEU A 101 -7.10 10.30 5.54
N TYR A 102 -6.33 9.39 6.13
CA TYR A 102 -6.82 8.63 7.28
C TYR A 102 -6.84 9.43 8.57
N ALA A 103 -6.00 10.48 8.69
CA ALA A 103 -6.12 11.46 9.76
C ALA A 103 -7.44 12.25 9.63
N GLU A 104 -7.72 12.77 8.42
CA GLU A 104 -8.96 13.50 8.11
C GLU A 104 -10.22 12.64 8.26
N PHE A 105 -10.16 11.33 7.99
CA PHE A 105 -11.29 10.42 8.12
C PHE A 105 -11.53 9.94 9.56
N ALA A 106 -10.48 9.87 10.37
CA ALA A 106 -10.60 9.50 11.78
C ALA A 106 -11.32 10.57 12.62
N GLU A 107 -11.19 11.84 12.25
CA GLU A 107 -11.80 12.95 13.00
C GLU A 107 -13.33 12.92 12.95
N PRO A 108 -14.00 12.89 11.77
CA PRO A 108 -15.44 12.70 11.68
C PRO A 108 -15.95 11.43 12.38
N ALA A 109 -15.20 10.33 12.28
CA ALA A 109 -15.59 9.08 12.94
C ALA A 109 -15.63 9.23 14.47
N SER A 110 -14.70 10.02 15.04
CA SER A 110 -14.73 10.33 16.48
C SER A 110 -15.89 11.24 16.84
N GLU A 111 -16.11 12.32 16.08
CA GLU A 111 -17.20 13.30 16.30
C GLU A 111 -18.59 12.65 16.18
N GLU A 112 -18.75 11.77 15.21
CA GLU A 112 -19.98 11.04 14.96
C GLU A 112 -20.20 9.87 15.91
N GLY A 113 -19.28 9.64 16.87
CA GLY A 113 -19.41 8.65 17.94
C GLY A 113 -19.08 7.21 17.51
N PHE A 114 -18.16 7.05 16.55
CA PHE A 114 -17.66 5.75 16.08
C PHE A 114 -16.17 5.54 16.46
N PRO A 115 -15.83 5.45 17.76
CA PRO A 115 -14.43 5.42 18.20
C PRO A 115 -13.64 4.20 17.67
N ALA A 116 -14.31 3.07 17.45
CA ALA A 116 -13.65 1.89 16.88
C ALA A 116 -13.23 2.10 15.42
N ILE A 117 -14.03 2.85 14.64
CA ILE A 117 -13.72 3.20 13.25
C ILE A 117 -12.59 4.23 13.22
N ALA A 118 -12.65 5.26 14.07
CA ALA A 118 -11.58 6.24 14.21
C ALA A 118 -10.24 5.58 14.57
N ALA A 119 -10.26 4.62 15.50
CA ALA A 119 -9.07 3.85 15.86
C ALA A 119 -8.56 2.99 14.69
N THR A 120 -9.45 2.44 13.86
CA THR A 120 -9.08 1.67 12.68
C THR A 120 -8.36 2.55 11.67
N PHE A 121 -8.87 3.72 11.31
CA PHE A 121 -8.16 4.68 10.43
C PHE A 121 -6.76 5.01 10.96
N LYS A 122 -6.63 5.36 12.24
CA LYS A 122 -5.35 5.69 12.86
C LYS A 122 -4.35 4.52 12.87
N ASN A 123 -4.83 3.29 12.98
CA ASN A 123 -3.94 2.12 13.00
C ASN A 123 -3.51 1.73 11.59
N ILE A 124 -4.39 1.79 10.61
CA ILE A 124 -4.04 1.54 9.21
C ILE A 124 -3.06 2.62 8.73
N ALA A 125 -3.28 3.90 9.02
CA ALA A 125 -2.31 4.97 8.71
C ALA A 125 -0.87 4.66 9.15
N LYS A 126 -0.67 3.98 10.28
CA LYS A 126 0.67 3.57 10.72
C LYS A 126 1.27 2.48 9.83
N VAL A 127 0.44 1.62 9.26
CA VAL A 127 0.88 0.58 8.33
C VAL A 127 1.29 1.23 7.01
N GLU A 128 0.50 2.18 6.50
CA GLU A 128 0.82 2.89 5.25
C GLU A 128 2.11 3.70 5.35
N ALA A 129 2.42 4.25 6.52
CA ALA A 129 3.73 4.89 6.76
C ALA A 129 4.90 3.88 6.64
N GLU A 130 4.72 2.62 7.03
CA GLU A 130 5.73 1.57 6.84
C GLU A 130 5.80 1.08 5.39
N HIS A 131 4.67 1.04 4.66
CA HIS A 131 4.63 0.76 3.22
C HIS A 131 5.41 1.82 2.45
N GLU A 132 5.15 3.12 2.69
CA GLU A 132 5.92 4.22 2.09
C GLU A 132 7.41 4.05 2.35
N ARG A 133 7.81 3.89 3.62
CA ARG A 133 9.22 3.72 4.01
C ARG A 133 9.89 2.57 3.27
N ARG A 134 9.18 1.45 3.11
CA ARG A 134 9.64 0.25 2.41
C ARG A 134 9.85 0.52 0.92
N TYR A 135 8.90 1.20 0.27
CA TYR A 135 9.01 1.57 -1.14
C TYR A 135 10.13 2.57 -1.40
N LEU A 136 10.26 3.61 -0.57
CA LEU A 136 11.35 4.57 -0.68
C LEU A 136 12.73 3.95 -0.50
N LYS A 137 12.87 2.97 0.41
CA LYS A 137 14.13 2.24 0.59
C LYS A 137 14.49 1.41 -0.65
N LEU A 138 13.52 0.76 -1.28
CA LEU A 138 13.77 0.01 -2.52
C LEU A 138 14.09 0.95 -3.68
N LEU A 139 13.39 2.08 -3.77
CA LEU A 139 13.63 3.12 -4.76
C LEU A 139 15.06 3.68 -4.65
N SER A 140 15.52 4.05 -3.45
CA SER A 140 16.88 4.52 -3.22
C SER A 140 17.91 3.54 -3.73
N ARG A 141 17.78 2.24 -3.42
CA ARG A 141 18.69 1.21 -3.90
C ARG A 141 18.75 1.08 -5.42
N LEU A 142 17.61 1.25 -6.10
CA LEU A 142 17.58 1.27 -7.57
C LEU A 142 18.27 2.50 -8.13
N THR A 143 18.01 3.67 -7.54
CA THR A 143 18.57 4.95 -7.96
C THR A 143 20.08 5.00 -7.73
N ASP A 144 20.54 4.47 -6.61
CA ASP A 144 21.95 4.44 -6.21
C ASP A 144 22.75 3.36 -6.96
N GLY A 145 22.06 2.45 -7.66
CA GLY A 145 22.69 1.35 -8.42
C GLY A 145 23.21 0.22 -7.54
N ASP A 146 22.83 0.19 -6.27
CA ASP A 146 23.33 -0.80 -5.29
C ASP A 146 22.31 -1.93 -4.99
N PHE A 147 21.23 -2.03 -5.80
CA PHE A 147 20.18 -3.02 -5.55
C PHE A 147 20.70 -4.46 -5.50
N PHE A 148 21.64 -4.80 -6.39
CA PHE A 148 22.29 -6.12 -6.46
C PHE A 148 23.73 -6.13 -5.93
N HIS A 149 24.17 -5.03 -5.28
CA HIS A 149 25.50 -4.89 -4.70
C HIS A 149 25.44 -4.54 -3.21
N ARG A 150 26.48 -4.94 -2.46
CA ARG A 150 26.73 -4.53 -1.06
C ARG A 150 28.22 -4.28 -0.84
N ASP A 151 28.54 -3.38 0.08
CA ASP A 151 29.93 -3.07 0.45
C ASP A 151 30.68 -4.28 1.07
N GLY A 152 29.95 -5.26 1.61
CA GLY A 152 30.48 -6.48 2.17
C GLY A 152 29.69 -7.69 1.71
N LYS A 153 30.24 -8.89 1.99
CA LYS A 153 29.54 -10.14 1.69
C LYS A 153 28.29 -10.26 2.53
N ILE A 154 27.17 -10.59 1.89
CA ILE A 154 25.90 -10.95 2.51
C ILE A 154 25.33 -12.21 1.88
N TRP A 155 24.33 -12.77 2.51
CA TRP A 155 23.60 -13.90 1.95
C TRP A 155 22.57 -13.41 0.91
N TRP A 156 22.74 -13.89 -0.32
CA TRP A 156 21.77 -13.71 -1.40
C TRP A 156 20.95 -14.98 -1.56
N GLN A 157 19.64 -14.83 -1.74
CA GLN A 157 18.74 -15.96 -2.02
C GLN A 157 17.99 -15.71 -3.32
N CYS A 158 18.09 -16.65 -4.25
CA CYS A 158 17.27 -16.66 -5.45
C CYS A 158 15.79 -16.93 -5.07
N ARG A 159 14.92 -16.01 -5.36
CA ARG A 159 13.48 -16.16 -5.05
C ARG A 159 12.77 -17.15 -5.97
N ASN A 160 13.40 -17.54 -7.07
CA ASN A 160 12.84 -18.52 -8.01
C ASN A 160 13.17 -19.97 -7.60
N CYS A 161 14.45 -20.28 -7.34
CA CYS A 161 14.87 -21.65 -7.08
C CYS A 161 15.36 -21.91 -5.65
N GLY A 162 15.46 -20.88 -4.80
CA GLY A 162 15.94 -21.01 -3.42
C GLY A 162 17.46 -21.11 -3.27
N TYR A 163 18.25 -21.01 -4.35
CA TYR A 163 19.72 -21.01 -4.26
C TYR A 163 20.22 -19.90 -3.36
N ILE A 164 21.17 -20.23 -2.48
CA ILE A 164 21.73 -19.29 -1.51
C ILE A 164 23.25 -19.22 -1.70
N VAL A 165 23.80 -18.01 -1.69
CA VAL A 165 25.24 -17.75 -1.79
C VAL A 165 25.64 -16.54 -0.95
N GLU A 166 26.86 -16.58 -0.39
CA GLU A 166 27.45 -15.44 0.30
C GLU A 166 28.39 -14.69 -0.66
N ALA A 167 28.00 -13.45 -1.04
CA ALA A 167 28.74 -12.63 -2.00
C ALA A 167 28.50 -11.14 -1.76
N GLN A 168 29.30 -10.27 -2.36
CA GLN A 168 29.02 -8.83 -2.45
C GLN A 168 27.93 -8.52 -3.48
N ASP A 169 28.00 -9.23 -4.61
CA ASP A 169 27.05 -9.07 -5.72
C ASP A 169 26.07 -10.24 -5.76
N ALA A 170 24.82 -9.94 -6.11
CA ALA A 170 23.84 -10.95 -6.41
C ALA A 170 24.26 -11.74 -7.67
N PRO A 171 24.23 -13.07 -7.67
CA PRO A 171 24.58 -13.89 -8.83
C PRO A 171 23.56 -13.81 -9.95
#